data_027c7648ead9d778e34f844e769c8f17
#
_entry.id   027c7648ead9d778e34f844e769c8f17
#
_cell.length_a   1.000
_cell.length_b   1.000
_cell.length_c   1.000
_cell.angle_alpha   90.00
_cell.angle_beta   90.00
_cell.angle_gamma   90.00
#
_symmetry.space_group_name_H-M   'P 1'
#
loop_
_entity.id
_entity.type
_entity.pdbx_description
1 polymer ?
#
loop_
_entity_poly.entity_id
_entity_poly.type
_entity_poly.pdbx_seq_one_letter_code
_entity_poly.pdbx_strand_id
1 'polypeptide(L)'
;MTGGLVLGEALNLWIPAEQMIFGLAVWLLFLVCVFARRKSRYGLPVFLFVAGMSAGCLRMGAEQAVFSREEGFFREEHEDGVVLQGTVQSVKEKDGTLEVVLRDCAMEGKDGESGEKLRRVLCYLDVNKTGEAAEAVSKQKPSPAVGEKIRVFGEGKATDPARNPGAFDYRLYCRSRGISGIIYVEGYTVTGGKVHVFSDSLYRIRRCFSEQLKAIALPEDAGILSAVLFGEKDDLDSEIYELYRKNGISHLLAISGLHVSIVGLGIWKIFRKGGAGFWISGIFAGGFLCAYGMMVGSGASVARAVSMAGLSFLAAAVGRTYDLPTAMCIPAAGLLLAHPYLLSQASFQLSFLAVTSLIYPGRLFS
;
A
#
# COMPACT_ATOMS: atom_id res chain seq x y z
N MET A 1 2.25 -16.54 11.15
CA MET A 1 2.09 -15.08 11.29
C MET A 1 0.74 -14.59 10.79
N THR A 2 0.32 -14.97 9.59
CA THR A 2 -1.00 -14.62 9.02
C THR A 2 -2.18 -15.05 9.91
N GLY A 3 -2.17 -16.28 10.45
CA GLY A 3 -3.20 -16.76 11.36
C GLY A 3 -3.34 -15.91 12.64
N GLY A 4 -2.22 -15.38 13.15
CA GLY A 4 -2.22 -14.46 14.29
C GLY A 4 -2.86 -13.10 13.97
N LEU A 5 -2.68 -12.60 12.75
CA LEU A 5 -3.30 -11.35 12.31
C LEU A 5 -4.82 -11.49 12.18
N VAL A 6 -5.31 -12.61 11.59
CA VAL A 6 -6.75 -12.89 11.49
C VAL A 6 -7.40 -13.03 12.87
N LEU A 7 -6.75 -13.74 13.79
CA LEU A 7 -7.23 -13.87 15.16
C LEU A 7 -7.20 -12.53 15.90
N GLY A 8 -6.16 -11.73 15.70
CA GLY A 8 -6.04 -10.40 16.25
C GLY A 8 -7.18 -9.48 15.78
N GLU A 9 -7.50 -9.50 14.49
CA GLU A 9 -8.60 -8.72 13.93
C GLU A 9 -9.96 -9.15 14.49
N ALA A 10 -10.23 -10.46 14.56
CA ALA A 10 -11.47 -10.99 15.13
C ALA A 10 -11.61 -10.71 16.64
N LEU A 11 -10.51 -10.81 17.40
CA LEU A 11 -10.51 -10.58 18.84
C LEU A 11 -10.60 -9.10 19.20
N ASN A 12 -10.04 -8.21 18.38
CA ASN A 12 -10.11 -6.76 18.58
C ASN A 12 -11.54 -6.19 18.47
N LEU A 13 -12.46 -6.94 17.85
CA LEU A 13 -13.89 -6.61 17.85
C LEU A 13 -14.56 -6.84 19.23
N TRP A 14 -13.94 -7.64 20.11
CA TRP A 14 -14.59 -8.14 21.33
C TRP A 14 -13.78 -7.96 22.63
N ILE A 15 -12.44 -7.79 22.57
CA ILE A 15 -11.59 -7.82 23.76
C ILE A 15 -10.62 -6.64 23.79
N PRO A 16 -10.49 -5.92 24.92
CA PRO A 16 -9.50 -4.85 25.09
C PRO A 16 -8.07 -5.36 24.93
N ALA A 17 -7.21 -4.54 24.32
CA ALA A 17 -5.82 -4.92 23.97
C ALA A 17 -5.00 -5.47 25.18
N GLU A 18 -5.25 -4.98 26.38
CA GLU A 18 -4.58 -5.44 27.60
C GLU A 18 -4.88 -6.89 27.95
N GLN A 19 -6.14 -7.33 27.76
CA GLN A 19 -6.54 -8.72 28.00
C GLN A 19 -5.99 -9.67 26.94
N MET A 20 -5.83 -9.18 25.71
CA MET A 20 -5.17 -9.95 24.64
C MET A 20 -3.70 -10.22 24.94
N ILE A 21 -2.97 -9.21 25.42
CA ILE A 21 -1.55 -9.33 25.78
C ILE A 21 -1.38 -10.35 26.91
N PHE A 22 -2.25 -10.31 27.92
CA PHE A 22 -2.23 -11.26 29.03
C PHE A 22 -2.52 -12.70 28.56
N GLY A 23 -3.57 -12.87 27.75
CA GLY A 23 -3.93 -14.18 27.16
C GLY A 23 -2.80 -14.77 26.31
N LEU A 24 -2.13 -13.94 25.51
CA LEU A 24 -0.98 -14.33 24.70
C LEU A 24 0.24 -14.71 25.56
N ALA A 25 0.51 -13.96 26.63
CA ALA A 25 1.60 -14.28 27.56
C ALA A 25 1.37 -15.63 28.25
N VAL A 26 0.15 -15.90 28.71
CA VAL A 26 -0.26 -17.17 29.31
C VAL A 26 -0.12 -18.32 28.29
N TRP A 27 -0.54 -18.09 27.05
CA TRP A 27 -0.42 -19.07 25.97
C TRP A 27 1.02 -19.38 25.59
N LEU A 28 1.88 -18.35 25.50
CA LEU A 28 3.32 -18.52 25.27
C LEU A 28 3.97 -19.29 26.41
N LEU A 29 3.63 -18.98 27.66
CA LEU A 29 4.14 -19.70 28.84
C LEU A 29 3.72 -21.18 28.80
N PHE A 30 2.45 -21.47 28.47
CA PHE A 30 1.95 -22.83 28.30
C PHE A 30 2.72 -23.58 27.24
N LEU A 31 2.99 -22.96 26.08
CA LEU A 31 3.76 -23.61 25.01
C LEU A 31 5.22 -23.85 25.36
N VAL A 32 5.86 -22.91 26.05
CA VAL A 32 7.22 -23.12 26.57
C VAL A 32 7.24 -24.32 27.52
N CYS A 33 6.24 -24.47 28.39
CA CYS A 33 6.09 -25.62 29.27
C CYS A 33 5.88 -26.95 28.51
N VAL A 34 5.05 -26.92 27.46
CA VAL A 34 4.79 -28.11 26.60
C VAL A 34 6.05 -28.47 25.81
N PHE A 35 6.80 -27.50 25.29
CA PHE A 35 8.03 -27.70 24.55
C PHE A 35 9.14 -28.22 25.45
N ALA A 36 9.29 -27.69 26.65
CA ALA A 36 10.31 -28.11 27.62
C ALA A 36 10.11 -29.57 28.08
N ARG A 37 8.87 -30.07 28.09
CA ARG A 37 8.55 -31.44 28.53
C ARG A 37 8.65 -32.52 27.43
N ARG A 38 8.76 -32.18 26.15
CA ARG A 38 8.72 -33.15 25.07
C ARG A 38 9.84 -32.96 24.04
N LYS A 39 10.76 -33.93 23.96
CA LYS A 39 11.63 -34.20 22.80
C LYS A 39 10.78 -34.69 21.60
N SER A 40 9.84 -33.91 21.15
CA SER A 40 8.93 -34.29 20.05
C SER A 40 9.42 -33.75 18.73
N ARG A 41 9.41 -34.57 17.68
CA ARG A 41 9.72 -34.21 16.27
C ARG A 41 8.87 -33.04 15.75
N TYR A 42 7.70 -32.82 16.33
CA TYR A 42 6.76 -31.74 15.96
C TYR A 42 6.83 -30.51 16.89
N GLY A 43 7.66 -30.51 17.92
CA GLY A 43 7.73 -29.42 18.90
C GLY A 43 8.17 -28.10 18.27
N LEU A 44 9.19 -28.10 17.44
CA LEU A 44 9.70 -26.90 16.78
C LEU A 44 8.69 -26.28 15.78
N PRO A 45 8.07 -27.04 14.84
CA PRO A 45 7.04 -26.49 13.95
C PRO A 45 5.85 -25.89 14.69
N VAL A 46 5.34 -26.55 15.73
CA VAL A 46 4.22 -26.04 16.53
C VAL A 46 4.62 -24.76 17.28
N PHE A 47 5.82 -24.73 17.87
CA PHE A 47 6.34 -23.52 18.52
C PHE A 47 6.44 -22.35 17.53
N LEU A 48 7.02 -22.55 16.35
CA LEU A 48 7.15 -21.52 15.32
C LEU A 48 5.79 -21.03 14.83
N PHE A 49 4.82 -21.93 14.67
CA PHE A 49 3.47 -21.58 14.27
C PHE A 49 2.80 -20.67 15.31
N VAL A 50 2.85 -21.03 16.58
CA VAL A 50 2.23 -20.26 17.65
C VAL A 50 2.98 -18.94 17.91
N ALA A 51 4.31 -18.96 17.87
CA ALA A 51 5.10 -17.73 17.95
C ALA A 51 4.75 -16.77 16.81
N GLY A 52 4.57 -17.28 15.60
CA GLY A 52 4.13 -16.50 14.46
C GLY A 52 2.71 -15.93 14.62
N MET A 53 1.77 -16.74 15.15
CA MET A 53 0.42 -16.26 15.47
C MET A 53 0.45 -15.16 16.54
N SER A 54 1.18 -15.39 17.63
CA SER A 54 1.32 -14.42 18.73
C SER A 54 1.95 -13.11 18.25
N ALA A 55 3.00 -13.19 17.46
CA ALA A 55 3.63 -12.01 16.86
C ALA A 55 2.65 -11.24 15.94
N GLY A 56 1.82 -11.97 15.17
CA GLY A 56 0.77 -11.38 14.34
C GLY A 56 -0.29 -10.63 15.16
N CYS A 57 -0.80 -11.24 16.24
CA CYS A 57 -1.75 -10.60 17.14
C CYS A 57 -1.17 -9.35 17.82
N LEU A 58 0.05 -9.44 18.33
CA LEU A 58 0.72 -8.29 18.95
C LEU A 58 0.94 -7.15 17.95
N ARG A 59 1.36 -7.48 16.72
CA ARG A 59 1.55 -6.48 15.67
C ARG A 59 0.25 -5.79 15.27
N MET A 60 -0.86 -6.56 15.19
CA MET A 60 -2.19 -6.01 14.89
C MET A 60 -2.68 -5.12 16.03
N GLY A 61 -2.58 -5.56 17.28
CA GLY A 61 -2.98 -4.77 18.43
C GLY A 61 -2.19 -3.46 18.57
N ALA A 62 -0.87 -3.51 18.37
CA ALA A 62 -0.03 -2.31 18.37
C ALA A 62 -0.44 -1.32 17.28
N GLU A 63 -0.71 -1.80 16.07
CA GLU A 63 -1.15 -0.96 14.95
C GLU A 63 -2.52 -0.33 15.22
N GLN A 64 -3.45 -1.11 15.79
CA GLN A 64 -4.76 -0.61 16.16
C GLN A 64 -4.70 0.48 17.23
N ALA A 65 -3.86 0.31 18.25
CA ALA A 65 -3.68 1.31 19.29
C ALA A 65 -3.17 2.65 18.72
N VAL A 66 -2.21 2.58 17.78
CA VAL A 66 -1.70 3.77 17.10
C VAL A 66 -2.79 4.45 16.27
N PHE A 67 -3.54 3.69 15.46
CA PHE A 67 -4.63 4.27 14.66
C PHE A 67 -5.75 4.86 15.53
N SER A 68 -6.12 4.20 16.62
CA SER A 68 -7.15 4.70 17.53
C SER A 68 -6.78 6.03 18.14
N ARG A 69 -5.49 6.23 18.45
CA ARG A 69 -4.95 7.49 18.95
C ARG A 69 -4.97 8.57 17.86
N GLU A 70 -4.42 8.27 16.68
CA GLU A 70 -4.33 9.23 15.58
C GLU A 70 -5.71 9.63 15.03
N GLU A 71 -6.68 8.67 14.97
CA GLU A 71 -8.06 8.95 14.56
C GLU A 71 -8.83 9.75 15.62
N GLY A 72 -8.50 9.56 16.90
CA GLY A 72 -9.12 10.31 18.01
C GLY A 72 -9.03 11.81 17.79
N PHE A 73 -7.87 12.25 17.31
CA PHE A 73 -7.61 13.63 16.97
C PHE A 73 -8.60 14.19 15.92
N PHE A 74 -8.85 13.46 14.83
CA PHE A 74 -9.77 13.90 13.76
C PHE A 74 -11.26 13.81 14.16
N ARG A 75 -11.58 13.25 15.32
CA ARG A 75 -12.96 13.21 15.86
C ARG A 75 -13.28 14.40 16.76
N GLU A 76 -12.26 15.07 17.28
CA GLU A 76 -12.44 16.31 18.01
C GLU A 76 -12.86 17.39 17.01
N GLU A 77 -13.91 18.14 17.33
CA GLU A 77 -14.37 19.25 16.49
C GLU A 77 -13.36 20.40 16.58
N HIS A 78 -12.73 20.70 15.47
CA HIS A 78 -11.80 21.81 15.33
C HIS A 78 -12.52 22.95 14.59
N GLU A 79 -13.23 23.81 15.34
CA GLU A 79 -13.99 24.93 14.77
C GLU A 79 -13.15 25.88 13.91
N ASP A 80 -11.85 25.99 14.18
CA ASP A 80 -10.92 26.91 13.47
C ASP A 80 -10.14 26.23 12.33
N GLY A 81 -10.51 24.99 11.95
CA GLY A 81 -9.74 24.19 10.97
C GLY A 81 -8.45 23.58 11.56
N VAL A 82 -7.82 22.75 10.78
CA VAL A 82 -6.59 22.02 11.15
C VAL A 82 -5.42 22.54 10.34
N VAL A 83 -4.33 22.90 11.00
CA VAL A 83 -3.05 23.25 10.37
C VAL A 83 -2.08 22.08 10.53
N LEU A 84 -1.60 21.55 9.44
CA LEU A 84 -0.73 20.38 9.42
C LEU A 84 0.46 20.60 8.50
N GLN A 85 1.67 20.28 8.98
CA GLN A 85 2.87 20.26 8.17
C GLN A 85 3.31 18.83 7.93
N GLY A 86 3.60 18.48 6.67
CA GLY A 86 4.04 17.13 6.33
C GLY A 86 4.88 17.10 5.05
N THR A 87 5.48 15.95 4.79
CA THR A 87 6.27 15.70 3.58
C THR A 87 5.40 14.98 2.55
N VAL A 88 5.36 15.50 1.33
CA VAL A 88 4.61 14.89 0.22
C VAL A 88 5.19 13.52 -0.13
N GLN A 89 4.39 12.49 0.01
CA GLN A 89 4.75 11.11 -0.33
C GLN A 89 4.30 10.73 -1.74
N SER A 90 3.08 11.11 -2.12
CA SER A 90 2.53 10.85 -3.45
C SER A 90 1.50 11.91 -3.80
N VAL A 91 1.39 12.19 -5.09
CA VAL A 91 0.40 13.08 -5.67
C VAL A 91 -0.36 12.31 -6.75
N LYS A 92 -1.67 12.41 -6.76
CA LYS A 92 -2.53 11.89 -7.82
C LYS A 92 -3.52 12.98 -8.19
N GLU A 93 -3.79 13.11 -9.47
CA GLU A 93 -4.82 13.99 -9.99
C GLU A 93 -6.04 13.17 -10.38
N LYS A 94 -7.19 13.51 -9.88
CA LYS A 94 -8.44 12.83 -10.17
C LYS A 94 -9.58 13.85 -10.27
N ASP A 95 -10.25 13.88 -11.40
CA ASP A 95 -11.44 14.74 -11.64
C ASP A 95 -11.24 16.20 -11.22
N GLY A 96 -10.07 16.78 -11.51
CA GLY A 96 -9.74 18.17 -11.12
C GLY A 96 -9.41 18.35 -9.63
N THR A 97 -9.36 17.28 -8.85
CA THR A 97 -8.93 17.29 -7.45
C THR A 97 -7.57 16.60 -7.32
N LEU A 98 -6.63 17.21 -6.60
CA LEU A 98 -5.36 16.58 -6.28
C LEU A 98 -5.48 15.81 -4.96
N GLU A 99 -5.28 14.51 -5.03
CA GLU A 99 -5.11 13.64 -3.87
C GLU A 99 -3.62 13.63 -3.48
N VAL A 100 -3.28 14.26 -2.37
CA VAL A 100 -1.91 14.32 -1.85
C VAL A 100 -1.81 13.52 -0.57
N VAL A 101 -0.94 12.52 -0.53
CA VAL A 101 -0.63 11.79 0.70
C VAL A 101 0.59 12.44 1.34
N LEU A 102 0.42 12.94 2.55
CA LEU A 102 1.49 13.46 3.39
C LEU A 102 1.98 12.39 4.35
N ARG A 103 3.27 12.36 4.60
CA ARG A 103 3.93 11.52 5.61
C ARG A 103 4.65 12.38 6.65
N ASP A 104 4.95 11.77 7.80
CA ASP A 104 5.68 12.43 8.89
C ASP A 104 5.02 13.77 9.24
N CYS A 105 3.71 13.73 9.41
CA CYS A 105 2.90 14.90 9.63
C CYS A 105 3.04 15.38 11.08
N ALA A 106 3.24 16.68 11.26
CA ALA A 106 3.20 17.34 12.55
C ALA A 106 2.08 18.38 12.54
N MET A 107 1.24 18.34 13.54
CA MET A 107 0.22 19.37 13.71
C MET A 107 0.83 20.60 14.34
N GLU A 108 0.28 21.74 14.02
CA GLU A 108 0.64 23.00 14.62
C GLU A 108 -0.48 23.38 15.62
N GLY A 109 -0.15 23.34 16.93
CA GLY A 109 -1.06 23.81 17.96
C GLY A 109 -1.30 25.30 17.88
N LYS A 110 -2.38 25.82 18.52
CA LYS A 110 -2.74 27.25 18.53
C LYS A 110 -1.58 28.15 19.02
N ASP A 111 -0.65 27.60 19.81
CA ASP A 111 0.49 28.35 20.39
C ASP A 111 1.83 28.12 19.65
N GLY A 112 1.82 27.50 18.44
CA GLY A 112 3.03 27.24 17.68
C GLY A 112 3.89 26.08 18.22
N GLU A 113 3.43 25.38 19.24
CA GLU A 113 4.07 24.15 19.72
C GLU A 113 3.82 22.98 18.74
N SER A 114 4.84 22.14 18.56
CA SER A 114 4.72 20.91 17.77
C SER A 114 3.68 20.00 18.41
N GLY A 115 2.51 19.95 17.82
CA GLY A 115 1.43 19.10 18.25
C GLY A 115 1.67 17.61 17.96
N GLU A 116 0.61 16.83 17.97
CA GLU A 116 0.66 15.38 17.78
C GLU A 116 1.26 15.00 16.42
N LYS A 117 2.12 13.97 16.42
CA LYS A 117 2.72 13.44 15.19
C LYS A 117 1.81 12.38 14.61
N LEU A 118 1.43 12.56 13.35
CA LEU A 118 0.61 11.64 12.57
C LEU A 118 1.48 10.98 11.49
N ARG A 119 1.26 9.71 11.21
CA ARG A 119 2.07 8.96 10.24
C ARG A 119 1.77 9.37 8.80
N ARG A 120 0.52 9.30 8.40
CA ARG A 120 0.07 9.66 7.05
C ARG A 120 -1.31 10.27 7.10
N VAL A 121 -1.49 11.33 6.31
CA VAL A 121 -2.77 12.02 6.14
C VAL A 121 -3.05 12.19 4.65
N LEU A 122 -4.29 11.94 4.25
CA LEU A 122 -4.75 12.15 2.89
C LEU A 122 -5.33 13.55 2.76
N CYS A 123 -4.81 14.34 1.85
CA CYS A 123 -5.22 15.71 1.58
C CYS A 123 -5.89 15.80 0.22
N TYR A 124 -7.10 16.36 0.18
CA TYR A 124 -7.83 16.67 -1.04
C TYR A 124 -7.69 18.17 -1.33
N LEU A 125 -7.03 18.51 -2.44
CA LEU A 125 -6.89 19.88 -2.92
C LEU A 125 -7.75 20.06 -4.17
N ASP A 126 -8.73 20.94 -4.09
CA ASP A 126 -9.55 21.29 -5.25
C ASP A 126 -8.85 22.37 -6.07
N VAL A 127 -8.41 22.00 -7.29
CA VAL A 127 -7.70 22.91 -8.20
C VAL A 127 -8.60 24.05 -8.70
N ASN A 128 -9.92 23.83 -8.69
CA ASN A 128 -10.90 24.78 -9.24
C ASN A 128 -11.47 25.75 -8.19
N LYS A 129 -11.33 25.44 -6.90
CA LYS A 129 -11.74 26.35 -5.81
C LYS A 129 -10.63 27.31 -5.43
N THR A 130 -10.17 28.11 -6.39
CA THR A 130 -9.39 29.31 -6.11
C THR A 130 -10.33 30.39 -5.59
N GLY A 131 -10.72 30.32 -4.32
CA GLY A 131 -11.35 31.44 -3.63
C GLY A 131 -10.34 32.58 -3.41
N GLU A 132 -10.80 33.81 -3.27
CA GLU A 132 -9.98 35.03 -3.11
C GLU A 132 -8.89 34.93 -2.02
N ALA A 133 -9.05 34.04 -1.01
CA ALA A 133 -8.03 33.72 -0.01
C ALA A 133 -6.86 32.89 -0.56
N ALA A 134 -7.07 32.12 -1.62
CA ALA A 134 -6.03 31.30 -2.25
C ALA A 134 -5.12 32.12 -3.19
N GLU A 135 -5.56 33.28 -3.70
CA GLU A 135 -4.72 34.16 -4.52
C GLU A 135 -3.51 34.71 -3.74
N ALA A 136 -3.65 34.93 -2.45
CA ALA A 136 -2.53 35.39 -1.61
C ALA A 136 -1.53 34.26 -1.29
N VAL A 137 -1.96 33.01 -1.29
CA VAL A 137 -1.19 31.81 -0.91
C VAL A 137 -0.72 31.01 -2.13
N SER A 138 -1.47 31.06 -3.23
CA SER A 138 -1.28 30.23 -4.43
C SER A 138 -0.35 30.83 -5.50
N LYS A 139 0.52 31.80 -5.17
CA LYS A 139 1.58 32.24 -6.12
C LYS A 139 2.68 31.20 -6.37
N GLN A 140 2.59 30.04 -5.74
CA GLN A 140 3.56 28.95 -5.88
C GLN A 140 2.90 27.71 -6.50
N LYS A 141 3.46 27.22 -7.58
CA LYS A 141 3.23 25.96 -8.32
C LYS A 141 1.84 25.30 -8.18
N PRO A 142 1.21 24.94 -9.30
CA PRO A 142 -0.12 24.33 -9.29
C PRO A 142 -0.16 22.90 -8.67
N SER A 143 0.97 22.27 -8.39
CA SER A 143 1.05 20.96 -7.77
C SER A 143 2.34 20.80 -6.95
N PRO A 144 2.27 20.33 -5.70
CA PRO A 144 3.45 20.09 -4.88
C PRO A 144 4.24 18.88 -5.42
N ALA A 145 5.59 18.96 -5.35
CA ALA A 145 6.44 17.86 -5.78
C ALA A 145 6.64 16.82 -4.69
N VAL A 146 6.90 15.56 -5.08
CA VAL A 146 7.17 14.46 -4.15
C VAL A 146 8.45 14.75 -3.37
N GLY A 147 8.37 14.75 -2.05
CA GLY A 147 9.47 15.07 -1.13
C GLY A 147 9.49 16.49 -0.62
N GLU A 148 8.69 17.39 -1.18
CA GLU A 148 8.53 18.75 -0.63
C GLU A 148 7.82 18.69 0.72
N LYS A 149 8.17 19.58 1.63
CA LYS A 149 7.41 19.82 2.86
C LYS A 149 6.40 20.91 2.60
N ILE A 150 5.16 20.58 2.85
CA ILE A 150 4.05 21.51 2.72
C ILE A 150 3.33 21.69 4.05
N ARG A 151 2.83 22.89 4.26
CA ARG A 151 1.93 23.23 5.34
C ARG A 151 0.55 23.39 4.72
N VAL A 152 -0.41 22.61 5.18
CA VAL A 152 -1.78 22.62 4.70
C VAL A 152 -2.70 23.16 5.77
N PHE A 153 -3.73 23.88 5.34
CA PHE A 153 -4.81 24.39 6.18
C PHE A 153 -6.13 23.91 5.58
N GLY A 154 -7.06 23.45 6.43
CA GLY A 154 -8.36 22.99 5.97
C GLY A 154 -9.14 22.21 7.03
N GLU A 155 -10.26 21.65 6.60
CA GLU A 155 -11.14 20.85 7.45
C GLU A 155 -10.61 19.41 7.59
N GLY A 156 -10.32 19.00 8.82
CA GLY A 156 -9.91 17.64 9.15
C GLY A 156 -11.11 16.74 9.42
N LYS A 157 -11.10 15.53 8.85
CA LYS A 157 -12.17 14.55 9.03
C LYS A 157 -11.63 13.16 9.34
N ALA A 158 -12.21 12.52 10.35
CA ALA A 158 -11.96 11.11 10.62
C ALA A 158 -12.57 10.22 9.53
N THR A 159 -11.96 9.07 9.30
CA THR A 159 -12.48 8.08 8.35
C THR A 159 -13.67 7.34 8.96
N ASP A 160 -14.79 7.26 8.23
CA ASP A 160 -16.00 6.57 8.68
C ASP A 160 -15.92 5.05 8.38
N PRO A 161 -16.38 4.19 9.29
CA PRO A 161 -16.56 2.76 9.01
C PRO A 161 -17.75 2.54 8.07
N ALA A 162 -17.85 1.33 7.53
CA ALA A 162 -19.03 0.93 6.77
C ALA A 162 -20.32 1.10 7.61
N ARG A 163 -21.32 1.80 7.07
CA ARG A 163 -22.60 2.03 7.76
C ARG A 163 -23.55 0.83 7.67
N ASN A 164 -23.43 0.03 6.59
CA ASN A 164 -24.29 -1.12 6.35
C ASN A 164 -23.45 -2.39 6.17
N PRO A 165 -23.96 -3.57 6.57
CA PRO A 165 -23.30 -4.84 6.30
C PRO A 165 -23.07 -5.03 4.79
N GLY A 166 -21.84 -5.36 4.39
CA GLY A 166 -21.46 -5.55 2.98
C GLY A 166 -21.13 -4.27 2.21
N ALA A 167 -21.29 -3.07 2.81
CA ALA A 167 -20.83 -1.84 2.23
C ALA A 167 -19.30 -1.74 2.28
N PHE A 168 -18.74 -0.91 1.38
CA PHE A 168 -17.30 -0.64 1.37
C PHE A 168 -16.88 0.09 2.66
N ASP A 169 -15.93 -0.51 3.39
CA ASP A 169 -15.36 0.09 4.60
C ASP A 169 -14.20 1.01 4.23
N TYR A 170 -14.49 2.32 4.19
CA TYR A 170 -13.50 3.34 3.83
C TYR A 170 -12.44 3.51 4.93
N ARG A 171 -12.80 3.34 6.20
CA ARG A 171 -11.85 3.35 7.32
C ARG A 171 -10.83 2.22 7.18
N LEU A 172 -11.29 1.00 6.96
CA LEU A 172 -10.42 -0.16 6.79
C LEU A 172 -9.50 0.00 5.56
N TYR A 173 -10.02 0.57 4.48
CA TYR A 173 -9.25 0.91 3.29
C TYR A 173 -8.14 1.92 3.60
N CYS A 174 -8.44 3.01 4.32
CA CYS A 174 -7.46 4.01 4.74
C CYS A 174 -6.40 3.41 5.68
N ARG A 175 -6.81 2.65 6.70
CA ARG A 175 -5.90 1.96 7.63
C ARG A 175 -4.95 1.01 6.91
N SER A 176 -5.41 0.29 5.89
CA SER A 176 -4.56 -0.62 5.11
C SER A 176 -3.49 0.11 4.28
N ARG A 177 -3.68 1.39 4.01
CA ARG A 177 -2.70 2.30 3.39
C ARG A 177 -1.88 3.08 4.40
N GLY A 178 -2.16 2.92 5.69
CA GLY A 178 -1.49 3.65 6.76
C GLY A 178 -1.98 5.09 6.90
N ILE A 179 -3.16 5.43 6.37
CA ILE A 179 -3.78 6.77 6.42
C ILE A 179 -4.65 6.85 7.67
N SER A 180 -4.39 7.85 8.52
CA SER A 180 -5.07 8.03 9.81
C SER A 180 -6.24 9.01 9.73
N GLY A 181 -6.23 9.94 8.78
CA GLY A 181 -7.27 10.95 8.59
C GLY A 181 -7.23 11.59 7.24
N ILE A 182 -8.22 12.43 6.99
CA ILE A 182 -8.43 13.15 5.73
C ILE A 182 -8.47 14.63 6.04
N ILE A 183 -7.88 15.46 5.17
CA ILE A 183 -8.01 16.92 5.22
C ILE A 183 -8.51 17.42 3.88
N TYR A 184 -9.60 18.16 3.91
CA TYR A 184 -10.07 18.94 2.78
C TYR A 184 -9.36 20.30 2.81
N VAL A 185 -8.39 20.46 1.91
CA VAL A 185 -7.45 21.59 1.94
C VAL A 185 -8.09 22.83 1.32
N GLU A 186 -8.12 23.91 2.07
CA GLU A 186 -8.51 25.23 1.62
C GLU A 186 -7.33 26.02 1.08
N GLY A 187 -6.13 25.79 1.64
CA GLY A 187 -4.89 26.41 1.20
C GLY A 187 -3.65 25.64 1.61
N TYR A 188 -2.55 25.79 0.87
CA TYR A 188 -1.29 25.21 1.25
C TYR A 188 -0.11 26.12 0.93
N THR A 189 0.98 25.97 1.68
CA THR A 189 2.24 26.67 1.44
C THR A 189 3.39 25.67 1.41
N VAL A 190 4.33 25.86 0.47
CA VAL A 190 5.55 25.05 0.43
C VAL A 190 6.55 25.66 1.42
N THR A 191 6.89 24.89 2.46
CA THR A 191 7.79 25.35 3.53
C THR A 191 9.25 24.93 3.33
N GLY A 192 9.51 24.05 2.34
CA GLY A 192 10.86 23.57 2.02
C GLY A 192 10.84 22.08 1.71
N GLY A 193 11.91 21.39 2.06
CA GLY A 193 12.08 19.95 1.81
C GLY A 193 12.98 19.66 0.62
N LYS A 194 13.58 18.46 0.62
CA LYS A 194 14.36 17.99 -0.52
C LYS A 194 13.47 17.14 -1.39
N VAL A 195 13.25 17.56 -2.64
CA VAL A 195 12.56 16.75 -3.64
C VAL A 195 13.27 15.40 -3.73
N HIS A 196 12.52 14.32 -3.55
CA HIS A 196 13.05 12.98 -3.80
C HIS A 196 13.17 12.79 -5.32
N VAL A 197 14.31 13.21 -5.87
CA VAL A 197 14.58 13.25 -7.33
C VAL A 197 14.17 11.95 -8.02
N PHE A 198 14.46 10.82 -7.41
CA PHE A 198 14.13 9.52 -7.99
C PHE A 198 12.61 9.28 -8.08
N SER A 199 11.87 9.51 -6.99
CA SER A 199 10.41 9.32 -6.97
C SER A 199 9.70 10.35 -7.85
N ASP A 200 10.17 11.59 -7.84
CA ASP A 200 9.62 12.66 -8.69
C ASP A 200 9.91 12.37 -10.18
N SER A 201 11.10 11.85 -10.50
CA SER A 201 11.42 11.43 -11.87
C SER A 201 10.52 10.29 -12.35
N LEU A 202 10.25 9.29 -11.50
CA LEU A 202 9.32 8.20 -11.85
C LEU A 202 7.89 8.71 -12.08
N TYR A 203 7.45 9.66 -11.26
CA TYR A 203 6.13 10.29 -11.45
C TYR A 203 6.05 11.07 -12.77
N ARG A 204 7.09 11.86 -13.09
CA ARG A 204 7.17 12.61 -14.38
C ARG A 204 7.23 11.68 -15.58
N ILE A 205 8.02 10.60 -15.51
CA ILE A 205 8.12 9.58 -16.57
C ILE A 205 6.74 8.97 -16.80
N ARG A 206 6.04 8.56 -15.74
CA ARG A 206 4.70 8.01 -15.82
C ARG A 206 3.73 8.98 -16.51
N ARG A 207 3.72 10.26 -16.07
CA ARG A 207 2.86 11.30 -16.64
C ARG A 207 3.18 11.53 -18.12
N CYS A 208 4.46 11.63 -18.48
CA CYS A 208 4.89 11.81 -19.87
C CYS A 208 4.41 10.65 -20.77
N PHE A 209 4.54 9.41 -20.29
CA PHE A 209 4.05 8.25 -21.05
C PHE A 209 2.52 8.24 -21.17
N SER A 210 1.78 8.59 -20.12
CA SER A 210 0.32 8.71 -20.15
C SER A 210 -0.12 9.79 -21.15
N GLU A 211 0.53 10.96 -21.18
CA GLU A 211 0.26 12.03 -22.13
C GLU A 211 0.56 11.61 -23.59
N GLN A 212 1.66 10.87 -23.80
CA GLN A 212 1.99 10.34 -25.14
C GLN A 212 0.98 9.28 -25.61
N LEU A 213 0.50 8.42 -24.71
CA LEU A 213 -0.55 7.45 -25.06
C LEU A 213 -1.83 8.16 -25.49
N LYS A 214 -2.22 9.22 -24.82
CA LYS A 214 -3.37 10.05 -25.18
C LYS A 214 -3.22 10.73 -26.54
N ALA A 215 -1.98 11.04 -26.95
CA ALA A 215 -1.71 11.65 -28.24
C ALA A 215 -1.70 10.66 -29.42
N ILE A 216 -1.42 9.37 -29.17
CA ILE A 216 -1.24 8.35 -30.22
C ILE A 216 -2.48 7.45 -30.36
N ALA A 217 -3.13 7.09 -29.26
CA ALA A 217 -4.27 6.18 -29.22
C ALA A 217 -5.61 6.95 -29.23
N LEU A 218 -6.68 6.25 -29.61
CA LEU A 218 -8.01 6.79 -29.44
C LEU A 218 -8.30 7.05 -27.96
N PRO A 219 -9.12 8.06 -27.60
CA PRO A 219 -9.35 8.40 -26.20
C PRO A 219 -9.78 7.20 -25.31
N GLU A 220 -10.65 6.35 -25.84
CA GLU A 220 -11.13 5.14 -25.16
C GLU A 220 -10.00 4.12 -24.93
N ASP A 221 -9.17 3.86 -25.95
CA ASP A 221 -8.05 2.94 -25.88
C ASP A 221 -6.93 3.48 -24.99
N ALA A 222 -6.68 4.79 -25.01
CA ALA A 222 -5.67 5.44 -24.18
C ALA A 222 -5.98 5.27 -22.68
N GLY A 223 -7.25 5.43 -22.28
CA GLY A 223 -7.70 5.19 -20.91
C GLY A 223 -7.50 3.74 -20.46
N ILE A 224 -7.85 2.77 -21.33
CA ILE A 224 -7.64 1.34 -21.04
C ILE A 224 -6.15 1.02 -20.92
N LEU A 225 -5.32 1.50 -21.84
CA LEU A 225 -3.87 1.27 -21.83
C LEU A 225 -3.19 1.91 -20.60
N SER A 226 -3.59 3.13 -20.22
CA SER A 226 -3.12 3.79 -18.99
C SER A 226 -3.49 3.00 -17.75
N ALA A 227 -4.71 2.47 -17.67
CA ALA A 227 -5.15 1.62 -16.56
C ALA A 227 -4.33 0.31 -16.46
N VAL A 228 -4.08 -0.37 -17.61
CA VAL A 228 -3.36 -1.65 -17.65
C VAL A 228 -1.87 -1.49 -17.43
N LEU A 229 -1.22 -0.45 -17.99
CA LEU A 229 0.22 -0.26 -17.93
C LEU A 229 0.69 0.52 -16.69
N PHE A 230 -0.06 1.53 -16.28
CA PHE A 230 0.33 2.44 -15.20
C PHE A 230 -0.59 2.40 -13.99
N GLY A 231 -1.72 1.67 -14.08
CA GLY A 231 -2.72 1.61 -13.01
C GLY A 231 -3.53 2.88 -12.84
N GLU A 232 -3.50 3.78 -13.84
CA GLU A 232 -4.30 4.99 -13.88
C GLU A 232 -5.67 4.69 -14.45
N LYS A 233 -6.70 4.83 -13.59
CA LYS A 233 -8.09 4.60 -13.98
C LYS A 233 -8.86 5.90 -14.16
N ASP A 234 -8.21 7.01 -13.91
CA ASP A 234 -8.83 8.32 -13.85
C ASP A 234 -9.21 8.82 -15.28
N ASP A 235 -8.49 8.33 -16.28
CA ASP A 235 -8.77 8.61 -17.70
C ASP A 235 -9.69 7.56 -18.37
N LEU A 236 -10.17 6.59 -17.60
CA LEU A 236 -11.02 5.52 -18.13
C LEU A 236 -12.47 6.00 -18.16
N ASP A 237 -13.12 5.89 -19.33
CA ASP A 237 -14.52 6.18 -19.49
C ASP A 237 -15.37 5.37 -18.51
N SER A 238 -16.31 6.04 -17.84
CA SER A 238 -17.19 5.41 -16.85
C SER A 238 -18.08 4.33 -17.47
N GLU A 239 -18.50 4.45 -18.72
CA GLU A 239 -19.30 3.44 -19.42
C GLU A 239 -18.46 2.19 -19.70
N ILE A 240 -17.21 2.37 -20.15
CA ILE A 240 -16.27 1.29 -20.37
C ILE A 240 -15.96 0.58 -19.05
N TYR A 241 -15.70 1.34 -17.96
CA TYR A 241 -15.45 0.74 -16.65
C TYR A 241 -16.64 -0.10 -16.17
N GLU A 242 -17.87 0.39 -16.33
CA GLU A 242 -19.09 -0.36 -15.98
C GLU A 242 -19.28 -1.61 -16.86
N LEU A 243 -18.93 -1.55 -18.13
CA LEU A 243 -18.93 -2.72 -19.05
C LEU A 243 -17.97 -3.82 -18.53
N TYR A 244 -16.73 -3.46 -18.18
CA TYR A 244 -15.76 -4.39 -17.61
C TYR A 244 -16.24 -4.96 -16.27
N ARG A 245 -16.90 -4.13 -15.44
CA ARG A 245 -17.45 -4.55 -14.16
C ARG A 245 -18.62 -5.52 -14.33
N LYS A 246 -19.57 -5.21 -15.20
CA LYS A 246 -20.74 -6.07 -15.48
C LYS A 246 -20.35 -7.43 -16.06
N ASN A 247 -19.29 -7.46 -16.87
CA ASN A 247 -18.75 -8.71 -17.44
C ASN A 247 -17.80 -9.46 -16.48
N GLY A 248 -17.58 -8.97 -15.25
CA GLY A 248 -16.70 -9.60 -14.26
C GLY A 248 -15.20 -9.56 -14.59
N ILE A 249 -14.78 -8.79 -15.58
CA ILE A 249 -13.39 -8.69 -16.07
C ILE A 249 -12.69 -7.40 -15.64
N SER A 250 -13.24 -6.65 -14.68
CA SER A 250 -12.64 -5.41 -14.15
C SER A 250 -11.24 -5.62 -13.56
N HIS A 251 -10.89 -6.85 -13.17
CA HIS A 251 -9.56 -7.22 -12.73
C HIS A 251 -8.47 -7.09 -13.82
N LEU A 252 -8.83 -7.12 -15.10
CA LEU A 252 -7.91 -6.88 -16.22
C LEU A 252 -7.45 -5.41 -16.28
N LEU A 253 -8.29 -4.48 -15.80
CA LEU A 253 -7.95 -3.05 -15.68
C LEU A 253 -7.05 -2.75 -14.47
N ALA A 254 -6.71 -3.75 -13.70
CA ALA A 254 -5.76 -3.63 -12.61
C ALA A 254 -4.44 -4.28 -13.01
N ILE A 255 -3.33 -3.67 -12.61
CA ILE A 255 -2.03 -4.27 -12.85
C ILE A 255 -1.93 -5.59 -12.11
N SER A 256 -1.78 -6.66 -12.89
CA SER A 256 -1.68 -8.02 -12.38
C SER A 256 -0.22 -8.46 -12.23
N GLY A 257 -0.01 -9.50 -11.41
CA GLY A 257 1.29 -10.14 -11.30
C GLY A 257 1.80 -10.69 -12.64
N LEU A 258 0.91 -11.01 -13.58
CA LEU A 258 1.26 -11.46 -14.93
C LEU A 258 1.94 -10.34 -15.74
N HIS A 259 1.39 -9.12 -15.71
CA HIS A 259 1.99 -7.96 -16.38
C HIS A 259 3.41 -7.71 -15.84
N VAL A 260 3.58 -7.70 -14.53
CA VAL A 260 4.90 -7.52 -13.87
C VAL A 260 5.86 -8.63 -14.31
N SER A 261 5.40 -9.89 -14.37
CA SER A 261 6.24 -11.02 -14.75
C SER A 261 6.65 -10.96 -16.21
N ILE A 262 5.75 -10.61 -17.13
CA ILE A 262 6.05 -10.47 -18.57
C ILE A 262 7.11 -9.39 -18.78
N VAL A 263 6.94 -8.22 -18.14
CA VAL A 263 7.89 -7.12 -18.24
C VAL A 263 9.25 -7.52 -17.67
N GLY A 264 9.29 -8.10 -16.47
CA GLY A 264 10.54 -8.53 -15.83
C GLY A 264 11.31 -9.59 -16.63
N LEU A 265 10.61 -10.62 -17.11
CA LEU A 265 11.20 -11.64 -17.96
C LEU A 265 11.62 -11.10 -19.34
N GLY A 266 10.87 -10.15 -19.90
CA GLY A 266 11.21 -9.48 -21.14
C GLY A 266 12.53 -8.73 -21.02
N ILE A 267 12.68 -7.90 -20.00
CA ILE A 267 13.92 -7.16 -19.71
C ILE A 267 15.09 -8.13 -19.50
N TRP A 268 14.88 -9.16 -18.66
CA TRP A 268 15.92 -10.17 -18.42
C TRP A 268 16.38 -10.85 -19.72
N LYS A 269 15.45 -11.24 -20.60
CA LYS A 269 15.74 -11.87 -21.91
C LYS A 269 16.50 -10.91 -22.83
N ILE A 270 16.15 -9.61 -22.85
CA ILE A 270 16.83 -8.61 -23.67
C ILE A 270 18.30 -8.52 -23.28
N PHE A 271 18.60 -8.36 -21.99
CA PHE A 271 19.99 -8.30 -21.50
C PHE A 271 20.76 -9.60 -21.77
N ARG A 272 20.09 -10.77 -21.60
CA ARG A 272 20.71 -12.07 -21.93
C ARG A 272 21.03 -12.22 -23.40
N LYS A 273 20.15 -11.79 -24.29
CA LYS A 273 20.39 -11.77 -25.74
C LYS A 273 21.50 -10.79 -26.15
N GLY A 274 21.64 -9.68 -25.40
CA GLY A 274 22.74 -8.73 -25.59
C GLY A 274 24.09 -9.21 -25.07
N GLY A 275 24.21 -10.48 -24.60
CA GLY A 275 25.48 -11.04 -24.13
C GLY A 275 25.79 -10.77 -22.64
N ALA A 276 24.90 -10.09 -21.91
CA ALA A 276 25.11 -9.83 -20.49
C ALA A 276 25.09 -11.16 -19.68
N GLY A 277 25.97 -11.26 -18.69
CA GLY A 277 26.01 -12.39 -17.77
C GLY A 277 24.72 -12.55 -17.00
N PHE A 278 24.49 -13.73 -16.44
CA PHE A 278 23.26 -14.08 -15.70
C PHE A 278 22.99 -13.10 -14.55
N TRP A 279 23.99 -12.79 -13.74
CA TRP A 279 23.91 -11.87 -12.62
C TRP A 279 23.55 -10.44 -13.03
N ILE A 280 24.23 -9.97 -14.08
CA ILE A 280 24.01 -8.61 -14.62
C ILE A 280 22.57 -8.48 -15.10
N SER A 281 22.09 -9.45 -15.89
CA SER A 281 20.71 -9.47 -16.39
C SER A 281 19.68 -9.52 -15.26
N GLY A 282 19.95 -10.29 -14.19
CA GLY A 282 19.09 -10.38 -13.02
C GLY A 282 19.02 -9.08 -12.21
N ILE A 283 20.16 -8.41 -12.01
CA ILE A 283 20.21 -7.12 -11.30
C ILE A 283 19.45 -6.04 -12.07
N PHE A 284 19.66 -5.94 -13.38
CA PHE A 284 18.95 -4.95 -14.20
C PHE A 284 17.45 -5.24 -14.27
N ALA A 285 17.03 -6.50 -14.45
CA ALA A 285 15.63 -6.86 -14.45
C ALA A 285 14.97 -6.62 -13.08
N GLY A 286 15.62 -6.99 -11.99
CA GLY A 286 15.13 -6.74 -10.63
C GLY A 286 15.05 -5.26 -10.29
N GLY A 287 16.09 -4.48 -10.61
CA GLY A 287 16.10 -3.02 -10.44
C GLY A 287 14.98 -2.33 -11.23
N PHE A 288 14.80 -2.74 -12.50
CA PHE A 288 13.70 -2.25 -13.34
C PHE A 288 12.33 -2.59 -12.75
N LEU A 289 12.13 -3.83 -12.27
CA LEU A 289 10.88 -4.23 -11.63
C LEU A 289 10.59 -3.44 -10.36
N CYS A 290 11.61 -3.16 -9.56
CA CYS A 290 11.46 -2.31 -8.38
C CYS A 290 11.05 -0.87 -8.77
N ALA A 291 11.71 -0.29 -9.77
CA ALA A 291 11.38 1.04 -10.28
C ALA A 291 9.96 1.08 -10.87
N TYR A 292 9.59 0.07 -11.66
CA TYR A 292 8.25 -0.08 -12.22
C TYR A 292 7.19 -0.23 -11.12
N GLY A 293 7.44 -1.07 -10.11
CA GLY A 293 6.54 -1.22 -8.96
C GLY A 293 6.33 0.08 -8.19
N MET A 294 7.38 0.89 -8.01
CA MET A 294 7.27 2.22 -7.38
C MET A 294 6.52 3.21 -8.27
N MET A 295 6.73 3.17 -9.58
CA MET A 295 6.07 4.05 -10.56
C MET A 295 4.55 3.80 -10.61
N VAL A 296 4.16 2.53 -10.62
CA VAL A 296 2.76 2.10 -10.70
C VAL A 296 2.01 2.29 -9.38
N GLY A 297 2.73 2.32 -8.29
CA GLY A 297 2.18 2.36 -6.94
C GLY A 297 2.18 0.98 -6.28
N SER A 298 2.37 0.98 -4.97
CA SER A 298 2.61 -0.21 -4.13
C SER A 298 1.32 -0.98 -3.78
N GLY A 299 0.53 -1.38 -4.77
CA GLY A 299 -0.56 -2.32 -4.56
C GLY A 299 -0.04 -3.69 -4.10
N ALA A 300 -0.77 -4.39 -3.23
CA ALA A 300 -0.36 -5.69 -2.67
C ALA A 300 -0.02 -6.72 -3.76
N SER A 301 -0.77 -6.74 -4.87
CA SER A 301 -0.52 -7.63 -6.02
C SER A 301 0.80 -7.33 -6.73
N VAL A 302 1.13 -6.05 -6.94
CA VAL A 302 2.39 -5.61 -7.56
C VAL A 302 3.56 -5.92 -6.66
N ALA A 303 3.47 -5.55 -5.37
CA ALA A 303 4.50 -5.83 -4.38
C ALA A 303 4.81 -7.33 -4.26
N ARG A 304 3.78 -8.19 -4.25
CA ARG A 304 3.94 -9.64 -4.28
C ARG A 304 4.69 -10.08 -5.55
N ALA A 305 4.26 -9.64 -6.72
CA ALA A 305 4.86 -10.07 -7.98
C ALA A 305 6.32 -9.63 -8.12
N VAL A 306 6.64 -8.39 -7.77
CA VAL A 306 8.02 -7.87 -7.77
C VAL A 306 8.90 -8.66 -6.80
N SER A 307 8.41 -8.90 -5.57
CA SER A 307 9.16 -9.66 -4.55
C SER A 307 9.39 -11.12 -4.97
N MET A 308 8.36 -11.79 -5.50
CA MET A 308 8.48 -13.16 -5.99
C MET A 308 9.43 -13.27 -7.19
N ALA A 309 9.38 -12.34 -8.14
CA ALA A 309 10.31 -12.28 -9.25
C ALA A 309 11.75 -12.03 -8.75
N GLY A 310 11.94 -11.10 -7.82
CA GLY A 310 13.25 -10.86 -7.19
C GLY A 310 13.80 -12.11 -6.50
N LEU A 311 12.95 -12.83 -5.75
CA LEU A 311 13.34 -14.09 -5.11
C LEU A 311 13.69 -15.18 -6.14
N SER A 312 13.02 -15.24 -7.30
CA SER A 312 13.34 -16.20 -8.35
C SER A 312 14.72 -15.90 -8.97
N PHE A 313 15.03 -14.64 -9.24
CA PHE A 313 16.36 -14.24 -9.70
C PHE A 313 17.43 -14.50 -8.66
N LEU A 314 17.16 -14.24 -7.38
CA LEU A 314 18.08 -14.51 -6.29
C LEU A 314 18.33 -16.02 -6.14
N ALA A 315 17.29 -16.85 -6.15
CA ALA A 315 17.42 -18.31 -6.06
C ALA A 315 18.29 -18.84 -7.20
N ALA A 316 18.01 -18.42 -8.43
CA ALA A 316 18.80 -18.81 -9.59
C ALA A 316 20.25 -18.31 -9.51
N ALA A 317 20.48 -17.12 -8.97
CA ALA A 317 21.80 -16.54 -8.77
C ALA A 317 22.64 -17.31 -7.74
N VAL A 318 22.02 -17.78 -6.64
CA VAL A 318 22.67 -18.56 -5.58
C VAL A 318 22.76 -20.06 -5.93
N GLY A 319 22.21 -20.48 -7.09
CA GLY A 319 22.18 -21.88 -7.51
C GLY A 319 21.22 -22.74 -6.68
N ARG A 320 20.18 -22.13 -6.10
CA ARG A 320 19.12 -22.81 -5.36
C ARG A 320 17.87 -22.99 -6.19
N THR A 321 17.13 -24.05 -5.91
CA THR A 321 15.81 -24.27 -6.51
C THR A 321 14.82 -23.25 -5.97
N TYR A 322 14.03 -22.65 -6.89
CA TYR A 322 12.95 -21.75 -6.53
C TYR A 322 11.76 -22.53 -6.00
N ASP A 323 11.48 -22.40 -4.70
CA ASP A 323 10.32 -23.01 -4.05
C ASP A 323 9.18 -22.01 -3.99
N LEU A 324 8.12 -22.30 -4.74
CA LEU A 324 6.99 -21.38 -4.92
C LEU A 324 6.24 -21.08 -3.61
N PRO A 325 5.93 -22.06 -2.72
CA PRO A 325 5.34 -21.79 -1.40
C PRO A 325 6.18 -20.84 -0.55
N THR A 326 7.48 -21.08 -0.44
CA THR A 326 8.39 -20.22 0.34
C THR A 326 8.46 -18.82 -0.26
N ALA A 327 8.59 -18.72 -1.59
CA ALA A 327 8.64 -17.45 -2.30
C ALA A 327 7.34 -16.64 -2.18
N MET A 328 6.21 -17.28 -1.93
CA MET A 328 4.94 -16.62 -1.63
C MET A 328 4.84 -16.17 -0.16
N CYS A 329 5.30 -17.02 0.78
CA CYS A 329 5.20 -16.71 2.20
C CYS A 329 6.09 -15.53 2.63
N ILE A 330 7.26 -15.35 2.02
CA ILE A 330 8.18 -14.26 2.36
C ILE A 330 7.56 -12.88 2.08
N PRO A 331 7.06 -12.56 0.87
CA PRO A 331 6.38 -11.30 0.60
C PRO A 331 5.12 -11.12 1.44
N ALA A 332 4.33 -12.19 1.66
CA ALA A 332 3.16 -12.11 2.51
C ALA A 332 3.51 -11.66 3.92
N ALA A 333 4.51 -12.29 4.53
CA ALA A 333 4.98 -11.94 5.86
C ALA A 333 5.53 -10.50 5.89
N GLY A 334 6.33 -10.10 4.90
CA GLY A 334 6.88 -8.75 4.81
C GLY A 334 5.80 -7.67 4.70
N LEU A 335 4.81 -7.87 3.82
CA LEU A 335 3.69 -6.95 3.64
C LEU A 335 2.83 -6.83 4.90
N LEU A 336 2.52 -7.95 5.56
CA LEU A 336 1.70 -7.96 6.77
C LEU A 336 2.45 -7.43 8.00
N LEU A 337 3.78 -7.55 8.05
CA LEU A 337 4.60 -6.89 9.06
C LEU A 337 4.60 -5.37 8.89
N ALA A 338 4.67 -4.90 7.65
CA ALA A 338 4.63 -3.48 7.34
C ALA A 338 3.23 -2.88 7.61
N HIS A 339 2.19 -3.53 7.07
CA HIS A 339 0.81 -3.07 7.14
C HIS A 339 -0.14 -4.24 7.43
N PRO A 340 -0.45 -4.54 8.71
CA PRO A 340 -1.29 -5.70 9.08
C PRO A 340 -2.72 -5.63 8.50
N TYR A 341 -3.28 -4.44 8.37
CA TYR A 341 -4.61 -4.23 7.77
C TYR A 341 -4.72 -4.62 6.27
N LEU A 342 -3.58 -4.87 5.58
CA LEU A 342 -3.61 -5.44 4.22
C LEU A 342 -4.31 -6.79 4.16
N LEU A 343 -4.34 -7.55 5.27
CA LEU A 343 -5.03 -8.82 5.35
C LEU A 343 -6.51 -8.70 5.01
N SER A 344 -7.16 -7.60 5.38
CA SER A 344 -8.59 -7.33 5.12
C SER A 344 -8.84 -6.79 3.70
N GLN A 345 -7.79 -6.45 2.94
CA GLN A 345 -7.95 -5.98 1.57
C GLN A 345 -8.22 -7.12 0.59
N ALA A 346 -9.32 -7.00 -0.19
CA ALA A 346 -9.65 -7.95 -1.25
C ALA A 346 -8.52 -8.17 -2.25
N SER A 347 -7.75 -7.12 -2.59
CA SER A 347 -6.61 -7.22 -3.51
C SER A 347 -5.50 -8.12 -2.97
N PHE A 348 -5.22 -8.07 -1.66
CA PHE A 348 -4.28 -8.97 -1.01
C PHE A 348 -4.82 -10.40 -0.99
N GLN A 349 -6.04 -10.59 -0.48
CA GLN A 349 -6.67 -11.89 -0.33
C GLN A 349 -6.77 -12.63 -1.68
N LEU A 350 -7.37 -12.00 -2.69
CA LEU A 350 -7.55 -12.62 -4.01
C LEU A 350 -6.21 -12.92 -4.69
N SER A 351 -5.23 -12.02 -4.57
CA SER A 351 -3.93 -12.19 -5.20
C SER A 351 -3.14 -13.36 -4.61
N PHE A 352 -3.15 -13.52 -3.28
CA PHE A 352 -2.46 -14.62 -2.60
C PHE A 352 -3.23 -15.95 -2.71
N LEU A 353 -4.57 -15.91 -2.62
CA LEU A 353 -5.42 -17.09 -2.81
C LEU A 353 -5.30 -17.67 -4.22
N ALA A 354 -5.24 -16.82 -5.25
CA ALA A 354 -5.05 -17.28 -6.63
C ALA A 354 -3.74 -18.08 -6.80
N VAL A 355 -2.64 -17.61 -6.23
CA VAL A 355 -1.36 -18.35 -6.28
C VAL A 355 -1.44 -19.62 -5.45
N THR A 356 -2.04 -19.56 -4.27
CA THR A 356 -2.22 -20.73 -3.40
C THR A 356 -3.03 -21.83 -4.08
N SER A 357 -4.08 -21.45 -4.80
CA SER A 357 -4.92 -22.40 -5.56
C SER A 357 -4.18 -23.09 -6.71
N LEU A 358 -3.18 -22.42 -7.29
CA LEU A 358 -2.31 -23.05 -8.30
C LEU A 358 -1.29 -24.01 -7.68
N ILE A 359 -0.79 -23.70 -6.47
CA ILE A 359 0.24 -24.52 -5.81
C ILE A 359 -0.32 -25.84 -5.32
N TYR A 360 -1.45 -25.82 -4.62
CA TYR A 360 -1.97 -27.00 -3.92
C TYR A 360 -2.91 -27.85 -4.75
N PRO A 361 -4.00 -27.37 -5.35
CA PRO A 361 -4.86 -28.19 -6.20
C PRO A 361 -4.18 -28.63 -7.49
N GLY A 362 -3.30 -27.81 -8.08
CA GLY A 362 -2.56 -28.18 -9.29
C GLY A 362 -1.71 -29.46 -9.11
N ARG A 363 -1.22 -29.73 -7.89
CA ARG A 363 -0.50 -30.97 -7.56
C ARG A 363 -1.40 -32.20 -7.40
N LEU A 364 -2.71 -32.00 -7.19
CA LEU A 364 -3.66 -33.10 -7.06
C LEU A 364 -4.17 -33.60 -8.42
N PHE A 365 -4.02 -32.78 -9.47
CA PHE A 365 -4.50 -33.08 -10.84
C PHE A 365 -3.35 -33.34 -11.83
N SER A 366 -2.10 -33.25 -11.40
CA SER A 366 -0.90 -33.62 -12.15
C SER A 366 -0.42 -35.02 -11.77
#